data_47af44f8838c8d005ae99ae05646faab
#
_entry.id   47af44f8838c8d005ae99ae05646faab
#
_cell.length_a   1.000
_cell.length_b   1.000
_cell.length_c   1.000
_cell.angle_alpha   90.00
_cell.angle_beta   90.00
_cell.angle_gamma   90.00
#
_symmetry.space_group_name_H-M   'P 1'
#
loop_
_entity.id
_entity.type
_entity.pdbx_description
1 polymer ?
#
loop_
_entity_poly.entity_id
_entity_poly.type
_entity_poly.pdbx_seq_one_letter_code
_entity_poly.pdbx_strand_id
1 'polypeptide(L)'
;MSRIAHIFDSRPVGTFLSSCLRAAAPCALLVLAGCGTGGFSLEKAEVDRSIVTGSISTGASNATDTGMASDEATIRNAASSADLQGPANQAVPWANSATGSRGTITALAETGDATKGRCRQFDVSRESYDGVTMYKGAICMTPVGTWQTQDFRAL
;
A
#
# COMPACT_ATOMS: atom_id res chain seq x y z
N MET A 1 17.96 -19.21 -42.75
CA MET A 1 17.08 -20.37 -42.90
C MET A 1 17.38 -21.35 -41.77
N SER A 2 16.56 -21.29 -40.69
CA SER A 2 16.55 -22.34 -39.66
C SER A 2 15.18 -22.31 -39.00
N ARG A 3 14.43 -23.36 -39.28
CA ARG A 3 13.07 -23.59 -38.74
C ARG A 3 13.25 -24.35 -37.43
N ILE A 4 12.77 -23.77 -36.33
CA ILE A 4 12.64 -24.49 -35.06
C ILE A 4 11.19 -24.97 -34.97
N ALA A 5 11.02 -26.28 -35.03
CA ALA A 5 9.77 -26.99 -34.91
C ALA A 5 9.34 -27.02 -33.43
N HIS A 6 8.14 -26.55 -33.14
CA HIS A 6 7.48 -26.74 -31.84
C HIS A 6 6.93 -28.17 -31.77
N ILE A 7 7.49 -28.96 -30.88
CA ILE A 7 6.98 -30.29 -30.53
C ILE A 7 5.89 -30.09 -29.47
N PHE A 8 4.63 -30.29 -29.88
CA PHE A 8 3.49 -30.44 -28.99
C PHE A 8 3.54 -31.85 -28.39
N ASP A 9 3.86 -31.97 -27.11
CA ASP A 9 3.75 -33.24 -26.38
C ASP A 9 2.33 -33.34 -25.80
N SER A 10 1.50 -34.10 -26.48
CA SER A 10 0.12 -34.45 -26.08
C SER A 10 0.20 -35.66 -25.15
N ARG A 11 0.13 -35.47 -23.84
CA ARG A 11 -0.07 -36.56 -22.89
C ARG A 11 -1.54 -36.92 -22.79
N PRO A 12 -1.93 -38.19 -22.93
CA PRO A 12 -3.32 -38.63 -22.78
C PRO A 12 -3.68 -38.67 -21.29
N VAL A 13 -4.81 -38.04 -20.95
CA VAL A 13 -5.48 -38.16 -19.65
C VAL A 13 -6.08 -39.58 -19.57
N GLY A 14 -5.31 -40.50 -18.99
CA GLY A 14 -5.72 -41.88 -18.74
C GLY A 14 -6.44 -41.99 -17.40
N THR A 15 -7.72 -42.23 -17.48
CA THR A 15 -8.56 -43.11 -16.64
C THR A 15 -7.98 -43.57 -15.29
N PHE A 16 -8.31 -42.84 -14.22
CA PHE A 16 -8.35 -43.35 -12.85
C PHE A 16 -9.74 -43.09 -12.23
N LEU A 17 -10.76 -43.62 -12.86
CA LEU A 17 -12.10 -43.69 -12.29
C LEU A 17 -12.48 -45.19 -12.25
N SER A 18 -12.13 -45.92 -11.22
CA SER A 18 -12.84 -47.12 -10.78
C SER A 18 -12.06 -47.82 -9.69
N SER A 19 -12.28 -47.48 -8.42
CA SER A 19 -12.03 -48.37 -7.25
C SER A 19 -12.21 -47.71 -5.89
N CYS A 20 -13.07 -46.72 -5.70
CA CYS A 20 -13.39 -46.19 -4.36
C CYS A 20 -14.89 -46.16 -4.04
N LEU A 21 -15.63 -47.14 -4.53
CA LEU A 21 -17.10 -47.18 -4.31
C LEU A 21 -17.52 -48.42 -3.51
N ARG A 22 -16.82 -48.81 -2.43
CA ARG A 22 -17.29 -49.94 -1.58
C ARG A 22 -16.91 -49.87 -0.07
N ALA A 23 -16.51 -48.74 0.46
CA ALA A 23 -16.14 -48.63 1.90
C ALA A 23 -16.70 -47.38 2.62
N ALA A 24 -17.80 -46.79 2.17
CA ALA A 24 -18.31 -45.54 2.73
C ALA A 24 -19.69 -45.68 3.42
N ALA A 25 -20.00 -46.81 4.03
CA ALA A 25 -21.35 -47.00 4.61
C ALA A 25 -21.44 -47.13 6.15
N PRO A 26 -20.41 -47.15 7.02
CA PRO A 26 -20.70 -47.11 8.45
C PRO A 26 -20.18 -45.86 9.21
N CYS A 27 -19.62 -44.82 8.58
CA CYS A 27 -19.11 -43.64 9.34
C CYS A 27 -20.08 -42.44 9.40
N ALA A 28 -21.28 -42.56 8.86
CA ALA A 28 -22.23 -41.44 8.79
C ALA A 28 -23.13 -41.26 10.02
N LEU A 29 -22.99 -42.08 11.07
CA LEU A 29 -23.92 -42.08 12.24
C LEU A 29 -23.30 -41.57 13.55
N LEU A 30 -22.06 -41.06 13.56
CA LEU A 30 -21.39 -40.63 14.80
C LEU A 30 -21.12 -39.11 14.90
N VAL A 31 -21.66 -38.27 14.02
CA VAL A 31 -21.38 -36.81 14.00
C VAL A 31 -22.53 -35.96 14.55
N LEU A 32 -23.62 -36.56 15.07
CA LEU A 32 -24.78 -35.81 15.58
C LEU A 32 -24.88 -35.72 17.10
N ALA A 33 -23.85 -36.06 17.88
CA ALA A 33 -23.90 -35.99 19.33
C ALA A 33 -23.00 -34.91 19.94
N GLY A 34 -22.74 -33.80 19.27
CA GLY A 34 -21.85 -32.72 19.73
C GLY A 34 -22.46 -31.33 19.78
N CYS A 35 -23.78 -31.16 19.77
CA CYS A 35 -24.38 -29.88 20.14
C CYS A 35 -24.56 -29.82 21.66
N GLY A 36 -23.43 -29.61 22.36
CA GLY A 36 -23.45 -29.18 23.78
C GLY A 36 -24.11 -27.80 23.82
N THR A 37 -25.27 -27.72 24.45
CA THR A 37 -25.96 -26.49 24.83
C THR A 37 -25.13 -25.73 25.87
N GLY A 38 -24.01 -25.16 25.49
CA GLY A 38 -23.35 -24.10 26.22
C GLY A 38 -24.09 -22.81 25.87
N GLY A 39 -25.17 -22.52 26.62
CA GLY A 39 -25.82 -21.23 26.52
C GLY A 39 -24.83 -20.16 26.94
N PHE A 40 -24.30 -19.40 25.97
CA PHE A 40 -23.67 -18.12 26.25
C PHE A 40 -24.76 -17.16 26.69
N SER A 41 -24.96 -17.04 28.01
CA SER A 41 -25.76 -15.98 28.60
C SER A 41 -25.03 -14.65 28.33
N LEU A 42 -25.46 -13.92 27.33
CA LEU A 42 -25.00 -12.57 27.07
C LEU A 42 -25.42 -11.55 28.14
N GLU A 43 -26.25 -11.98 29.11
CA GLU A 43 -26.75 -11.10 30.17
C GLU A 43 -25.74 -10.81 31.27
N LYS A 44 -24.56 -11.44 31.29
CA LYS A 44 -23.51 -11.22 32.28
C LYS A 44 -22.14 -10.93 31.68
N ALA A 45 -22.08 -10.51 30.41
CA ALA A 45 -20.93 -9.83 29.92
C ALA A 45 -20.95 -8.42 30.51
N GLU A 46 -20.44 -8.31 31.73
CA GLU A 46 -20.03 -7.04 32.28
C GLU A 46 -19.02 -6.47 31.26
N VAL A 47 -19.46 -5.51 30.48
CA VAL A 47 -18.60 -4.84 29.53
C VAL A 47 -17.51 -4.15 30.33
N ASP A 48 -16.35 -4.78 30.38
CA ASP A 48 -15.17 -4.17 30.97
C ASP A 48 -14.85 -2.91 30.19
N ARG A 49 -15.34 -1.79 30.72
CA ARG A 49 -15.10 -0.46 30.13
C ARG A 49 -13.64 -0.04 30.17
N SER A 50 -12.76 -0.87 30.74
CA SER A 50 -11.31 -0.64 30.68
C SER A 50 -10.70 -1.14 29.38
N ILE A 51 -11.41 -1.99 28.60
CA ILE A 51 -11.00 -2.34 27.24
C ILE A 51 -11.51 -1.25 26.31
N VAL A 52 -10.86 -0.11 26.34
CA VAL A 52 -10.99 0.91 25.30
C VAL A 52 -10.25 0.39 24.06
N THR A 53 -10.91 -0.46 23.29
CA THR A 53 -10.48 -0.78 21.93
C THR A 53 -10.64 0.48 21.08
N GLY A 54 -9.59 1.23 20.96
CA GLY A 54 -9.59 2.51 20.25
C GLY A 54 -9.32 3.69 21.19
N SER A 55 -8.30 3.55 22.06
CA SER A 55 -7.65 4.72 22.64
C SER A 55 -7.06 5.52 21.49
N ILE A 56 -7.83 6.46 20.96
CA ILE A 56 -7.23 7.62 20.34
C ILE A 56 -6.52 8.32 21.49
N SER A 57 -5.27 7.92 21.76
CA SER A 57 -4.42 8.67 22.66
C SER A 57 -4.42 10.10 22.17
N THR A 58 -4.54 11.05 23.08
CA THR A 58 -4.36 12.49 22.83
C THR A 58 -2.96 12.85 22.25
N GLY A 59 -2.15 11.85 21.90
CA GLY A 59 -0.95 11.93 21.07
C GLY A 59 -1.22 11.73 19.57
N ALA A 60 -2.46 11.62 19.13
CA ALA A 60 -2.78 11.40 17.70
C ALA A 60 -2.30 12.56 16.80
N SER A 61 -2.29 13.79 17.29
CA SER A 61 -1.72 14.93 16.56
C SER A 61 -0.23 14.74 16.25
N ASN A 62 0.56 14.32 17.22
CA ASN A 62 2.00 14.10 17.02
C ASN A 62 2.28 12.90 16.11
N ALA A 63 1.48 11.84 16.18
CA ALA A 63 1.64 10.67 15.29
C ALA A 63 1.25 11.01 13.84
N THR A 64 0.21 11.82 13.65
CA THR A 64 -0.20 12.32 12.33
C THR A 64 0.87 13.25 11.76
N ASP A 65 1.42 14.17 12.55
CA ASP A 65 2.47 15.09 12.12
C ASP A 65 3.76 14.35 11.75
N THR A 66 4.16 13.34 12.55
CA THR A 66 5.35 12.53 12.24
C THR A 66 5.15 11.66 11.02
N GLY A 67 3.95 11.11 10.83
CA GLY A 67 3.58 10.35 9.63
C GLY A 67 3.62 11.21 8.38
N MET A 68 3.05 12.41 8.44
CA MET A 68 3.08 13.37 7.34
C MET A 68 4.50 13.81 6.99
N ALA A 69 5.33 14.10 7.97
CA ALA A 69 6.73 14.47 7.74
C ALA A 69 7.54 13.34 7.11
N SER A 70 7.25 12.08 7.48
CA SER A 70 7.85 10.89 6.86
C SER A 70 7.40 10.71 5.40
N ASP A 71 6.12 10.94 5.12
CA ASP A 71 5.59 10.88 3.76
C ASP A 71 6.17 11.99 2.88
N GLU A 72 6.25 13.23 3.39
CA GLU A 72 6.87 14.36 2.71
C GLU A 72 8.34 14.06 2.36
N ALA A 73 9.11 13.48 3.28
CA ALA A 73 10.49 13.09 3.02
C ALA A 73 10.59 12.05 1.89
N THR A 74 9.67 11.07 1.86
CA THR A 74 9.59 10.05 0.82
C THR A 74 9.22 10.66 -0.53
N ILE A 75 8.24 11.55 -0.56
CA ILE A 75 7.81 12.29 -1.76
C ILE A 75 8.95 13.15 -2.30
N ARG A 76 9.65 13.89 -1.42
CA ARG A 76 10.83 14.68 -1.80
C ARG A 76 11.91 13.82 -2.45
N ASN A 77 12.20 12.65 -1.89
CA ASN A 77 13.18 11.72 -2.45
C ASN A 77 12.74 11.21 -3.83
N ALA A 78 11.48 10.84 -4.01
CA ALA A 78 10.93 10.43 -5.29
C ALA A 78 10.97 11.56 -6.32
N ALA A 79 10.54 12.78 -5.96
CA ALA A 79 10.55 13.94 -6.83
C ALA A 79 11.98 14.35 -7.24
N SER A 80 12.95 14.25 -6.31
CA SER A 80 14.35 14.58 -6.58
C SER A 80 15.05 13.59 -7.50
N SER A 81 14.66 12.31 -7.43
CA SER A 81 15.25 11.20 -8.21
C SER A 81 14.61 11.03 -9.59
N ALA A 82 13.46 11.66 -9.83
CA ALA A 82 12.71 11.50 -11.06
C ALA A 82 13.51 11.96 -12.29
N ASP A 83 13.44 11.15 -13.36
CA ASP A 83 13.98 11.51 -14.67
C ASP A 83 13.03 12.47 -15.39
N LEU A 84 13.51 13.69 -15.68
CA LEU A 84 12.76 14.71 -16.41
C LEU A 84 13.01 14.67 -17.92
N GLN A 85 13.89 13.79 -18.40
CA GLN A 85 14.17 13.62 -19.82
C GLN A 85 13.18 12.67 -20.52
N GLY A 86 12.37 11.97 -19.71
CA GLY A 86 11.31 11.07 -20.20
C GLY A 86 10.14 11.81 -20.82
N PRO A 87 9.07 11.09 -21.22
CA PRO A 87 7.87 11.70 -21.76
C PRO A 87 7.31 12.79 -20.85
N ALA A 88 6.88 13.91 -21.42
CA ALA A 88 6.28 14.99 -20.67
C ALA A 88 5.06 14.47 -19.87
N ASN A 89 4.95 14.90 -18.61
CA ASN A 89 3.90 14.48 -17.66
C ASN A 89 3.95 13.00 -17.23
N GLN A 90 5.12 12.36 -17.26
CA GLN A 90 5.26 11.04 -16.69
C GLN A 90 4.94 11.08 -15.18
N ALA A 91 3.97 10.26 -14.77
CA ALA A 91 3.61 10.12 -13.37
C ALA A 91 4.70 9.33 -12.62
N VAL A 92 5.14 9.83 -11.47
CA VAL A 92 6.15 9.19 -10.62
C VAL A 92 5.47 8.58 -9.40
N PRO A 93 5.38 7.25 -9.29
CA PRO A 93 4.79 6.61 -8.12
C PRO A 93 5.70 6.74 -6.90
N TRP A 94 5.10 6.83 -5.72
CA TRP A 94 5.79 6.80 -4.45
C TRP A 94 5.03 5.95 -3.42
N ALA A 95 5.74 5.39 -2.46
CA ALA A 95 5.16 4.66 -1.35
C ALA A 95 6.08 4.74 -0.12
N ASN A 96 5.48 4.88 1.06
CA ASN A 96 6.17 4.90 2.34
C ASN A 96 5.74 3.70 3.18
N SER A 97 6.62 2.72 3.34
CA SER A 97 6.32 1.51 4.11
C SER A 97 6.19 1.75 5.62
N ALA A 98 6.73 2.86 6.13
CA ALA A 98 6.64 3.19 7.55
C ALA A 98 5.26 3.70 7.96
N THR A 99 4.55 4.38 7.05
CA THR A 99 3.20 4.91 7.27
C THR A 99 2.11 4.14 6.55
N GLY A 100 2.49 3.30 5.55
CA GLY A 100 1.56 2.66 4.63
C GLY A 100 0.97 3.59 3.58
N SER A 101 1.38 4.86 3.56
CA SER A 101 0.92 5.84 2.58
C SER A 101 1.57 5.63 1.22
N ARG A 102 0.84 6.00 0.16
CA ARG A 102 1.30 5.89 -1.22
C ARG A 102 0.62 6.95 -2.09
N GLY A 103 1.09 7.09 -3.32
CA GLY A 103 0.45 7.97 -4.28
C GLY A 103 1.27 8.18 -5.53
N THR A 104 1.01 9.31 -6.20
CA THR A 104 1.62 9.62 -7.48
C THR A 104 1.95 11.10 -7.55
N ILE A 105 3.17 11.40 -8.00
CA ILE A 105 3.62 12.74 -8.30
C ILE A 105 3.30 13.02 -9.77
N THR A 106 2.69 14.15 -10.05
CA THR A 106 2.32 14.63 -11.38
C THR A 106 2.76 16.08 -11.57
N ALA A 107 2.68 16.58 -12.79
CA ALA A 107 3.06 17.96 -13.14
C ALA A 107 4.48 18.35 -12.66
N LEU A 108 5.39 17.35 -12.59
CA LEU A 108 6.74 17.57 -12.12
C LEU A 108 7.52 18.40 -13.15
N ALA A 109 7.97 19.58 -12.73
CA ALA A 109 8.73 20.51 -13.55
C ALA A 109 9.94 21.05 -12.77
N GLU A 110 11.09 21.13 -13.45
CA GLU A 110 12.28 21.79 -12.90
C GLU A 110 12.26 23.27 -13.28
N THR A 111 12.56 24.11 -12.32
CA THR A 111 12.64 25.57 -12.44
C THR A 111 13.96 26.09 -11.85
N GLY A 112 14.38 27.25 -12.29
CA GLY A 112 15.65 27.83 -11.87
C GLY A 112 16.80 27.44 -12.81
N ASP A 113 17.97 27.91 -12.49
CA ASP A 113 19.21 27.67 -13.21
C ASP A 113 20.38 27.46 -12.24
N ALA A 114 21.59 27.23 -12.77
CA ALA A 114 22.78 26.98 -11.97
C ALA A 114 23.14 28.16 -11.04
N THR A 115 22.65 29.38 -11.31
CA THR A 115 22.95 30.59 -10.55
C THR A 115 21.89 30.88 -9.47
N LYS A 116 20.64 30.52 -9.73
CA LYS A 116 19.49 30.74 -8.84
C LYS A 116 19.13 29.53 -7.99
N GLY A 117 19.82 28.40 -8.23
CA GLY A 117 19.49 27.11 -7.63
C GLY A 117 18.41 26.38 -8.41
N ARG A 118 18.52 25.05 -8.46
CA ARG A 118 17.53 24.18 -9.10
C ARG A 118 16.40 23.90 -8.15
N CYS A 119 15.17 24.13 -8.60
CA CYS A 119 13.98 23.79 -7.85
C CYS A 119 13.07 22.89 -8.70
N ARG A 120 12.27 22.06 -8.07
CA ARG A 120 11.24 21.24 -8.70
C ARG A 120 9.89 21.55 -8.06
N GLN A 121 8.89 21.77 -8.89
CA GLN A 121 7.50 21.93 -8.45
C GLN A 121 6.71 20.73 -8.95
N PHE A 122 5.71 20.31 -8.18
CA PHE A 122 4.89 19.15 -8.51
C PHE A 122 3.55 19.17 -7.80
N ASP A 123 2.59 18.44 -8.35
CA ASP A 123 1.37 18.04 -7.67
C ASP A 123 1.52 16.58 -7.25
N VAL A 124 0.98 16.21 -6.08
CA VAL A 124 1.09 14.84 -5.57
C VAL A 124 -0.19 14.40 -4.87
N SER A 125 -0.63 13.18 -5.17
CA SER A 125 -1.68 12.51 -4.39
C SER A 125 -1.05 11.75 -3.22
N ARG A 126 -1.70 11.81 -2.07
CA ARG A 126 -1.40 10.99 -0.90
C ARG A 126 -2.64 10.20 -0.53
N GLU A 127 -2.54 8.89 -0.61
CA GLU A 127 -3.53 7.93 -0.13
C GLU A 127 -2.99 7.33 1.16
N SER A 128 -3.75 7.42 2.24
CA SER A 128 -3.41 6.88 3.55
C SER A 128 -4.68 6.39 4.25
N TYR A 129 -4.58 5.93 5.49
CA TYR A 129 -5.72 5.41 6.26
C TYR A 129 -6.85 6.44 6.47
N ASP A 130 -6.55 7.72 6.39
CA ASP A 130 -7.49 8.85 6.54
C ASP A 130 -8.09 9.33 5.21
N GLY A 131 -7.72 8.71 4.09
CA GLY A 131 -8.27 8.99 2.78
C GLY A 131 -7.24 9.44 1.74
N VAL A 132 -7.73 10.12 0.71
CA VAL A 132 -6.90 10.66 -0.38
C VAL A 132 -6.91 12.18 -0.33
N THR A 133 -5.73 12.76 -0.28
CA THR A 133 -5.54 14.23 -0.31
C THR A 133 -4.54 14.59 -1.41
N MET A 134 -4.81 15.71 -2.08
CA MET A 134 -3.89 16.29 -3.06
C MET A 134 -3.06 17.40 -2.42
N TYR A 135 -1.78 17.42 -2.77
CA TYR A 135 -0.84 18.45 -2.30
C TYR A 135 -0.11 19.08 -3.47
N LYS A 136 0.31 20.30 -3.27
CA LYS A 136 1.30 20.98 -4.11
C LYS A 136 2.61 21.06 -3.35
N GLY A 137 3.71 20.66 -4.00
CA GLY A 137 5.04 20.66 -3.43
C GLY A 137 6.04 21.47 -4.22
N ALA A 138 7.02 22.01 -3.53
CA ALA A 138 8.21 22.63 -4.11
C ALA A 138 9.44 22.19 -3.32
N ILE A 139 10.45 21.69 -4.02
CA ILE A 139 11.74 21.32 -3.44
C ILE A 139 12.86 22.07 -4.16
N CYS A 140 13.88 22.49 -3.45
CA CYS A 140 15.03 23.15 -4.04
C CYS A 140 16.35 22.52 -3.60
N MET A 141 17.34 22.53 -4.48
CA MET A 141 18.66 22.03 -4.19
C MET A 141 19.45 23.10 -3.41
N THR A 142 19.99 22.70 -2.28
CA THR A 142 20.88 23.56 -1.47
C THR A 142 22.26 23.69 -2.12
N PRO A 143 23.06 24.66 -1.74
CA PRO A 143 24.44 24.80 -2.23
C PRO A 143 25.33 23.57 -1.94
N VAL A 144 24.97 22.76 -0.94
CA VAL A 144 25.70 21.51 -0.59
C VAL A 144 25.18 20.29 -1.34
N GLY A 145 24.24 20.46 -2.28
CA GLY A 145 23.76 19.41 -3.17
C GLY A 145 22.63 18.55 -2.59
N THR A 146 21.97 18.97 -1.51
CA THR A 146 20.84 18.26 -0.92
C THR A 146 19.52 18.92 -1.32
N TRP A 147 18.49 18.11 -1.58
CA TRP A 147 17.15 18.62 -1.83
C TRP A 147 16.40 18.88 -0.51
N GLN A 148 15.81 20.06 -0.41
CA GLN A 148 15.00 20.48 0.74
C GLN A 148 13.61 20.91 0.27
N THR A 149 12.59 20.57 1.07
CA THR A 149 11.23 21.06 0.85
C THR A 149 11.17 22.56 1.19
N GLN A 150 10.64 23.35 0.27
CA GLN A 150 10.38 24.76 0.44
C GLN A 150 8.91 25.05 0.71
N ASP A 151 8.03 24.27 0.10
CA ASP A 151 6.59 24.38 0.26
C ASP A 151 5.96 23.00 0.11
N PHE A 152 4.99 22.70 0.96
CA PHE A 152 4.18 21.47 0.87
C PHE A 152 2.83 21.74 1.53
N ARG A 153 1.78 21.90 0.71
CA ARG A 153 0.46 22.28 1.19
C ARG A 153 -0.65 21.49 0.51
N ALA A 154 -1.72 21.20 1.24
CA ALA A 154 -2.93 20.62 0.69
C ALA A 154 -3.63 21.61 -0.27
N LEU A 155 -4.30 21.04 -1.28
CA LEU A 155 -5.07 21.76 -2.28
C LEU A 155 -6.56 21.85 -1.87
#